data_09e9448fae5c316a1c3d869cb262d3f9
#
_entry.id   09e9448fae5c316a1c3d869cb262d3f9
#
_cell.length_a   1.000
_cell.length_b   1.000
_cell.length_c   1.000
_cell.angle_alpha   90.00
_cell.angle_beta   90.00
_cell.angle_gamma   90.00
#
_symmetry.space_group_name_H-M   'P 1'
#
loop_
_entity.id
_entity.type
_entity.pdbx_description
1 polymer ?
#
loop_
_entity_poly.entity_id
_entity_poly.type
_entity_poly.pdbx_seq_one_letter_code
_entity_poly.pdbx_strand_id
1 'polypeptide(L)'
;MSKFLITFLFFCVMNSTAKPVQVNTTSPWWKGIAFYQIYMPSFQDSDGNGISDFKGMTSRLDYLQSLGIKGIWLTPFLTSPKVDNGYDVADYYQIDPVYGSMDDFNRFLEEAHKRGIKVIMDMVLNHTSTDCKWFKESRKSRDNPYRDYYIWKDQPNNWESFFGGGAWKYDSITNQYYLHKFDVRMADLNWTNPAVVNEIKKVLRFWLDKGIDGFRFDVINFLHTDDVTTDNPIKAGKQQHLYDINQHGIQKAISIIKSTVSEYPDRFTVGEVGSDQIEVLTQYQSPQLLDVVFNFNFGSIQAFSVERLFNELQSMEKNMPSYPTLFFGSHDNPRLMNRLANGNIQRAKALAALILTAKGVPFIYYGEEIGMQNITANTFDEIEDIQGKTFYQLARTAGKSPDEALADGNKNSRDKSRSPMQWDDSSNAGFTTGKPWIKINDNYRDINVRKELQDKSSLLYTYKSLLILRNKEKTLQYGSYEKLEKKNDMILFTRTFKKEKISIIINFGNEQSVRLPEGAKILMGNNLLRPNEFLIYKIVGR
;
A
#
# COMPACT_ATOMS: atom_id res chain seq x y z
N MET A 1 -34.85 77.49 -22.25
CA MET A 1 -35.31 76.80 -21.03
C MET A 1 -35.25 75.29 -21.31
N SER A 2 -34.15 74.63 -20.93
CA SER A 2 -33.89 73.21 -21.14
C SER A 2 -33.95 72.52 -19.78
N LYS A 3 -34.82 71.56 -19.61
CA LYS A 3 -34.99 70.75 -18.40
C LYS A 3 -34.05 69.56 -18.50
N PHE A 4 -33.06 69.46 -17.64
CA PHE A 4 -32.25 68.29 -17.43
C PHE A 4 -33.02 67.29 -16.54
N LEU A 5 -33.20 66.06 -17.05
CA LEU A 5 -33.72 64.90 -16.31
C LEU A 5 -32.54 64.11 -15.76
N ILE A 6 -32.39 64.02 -14.42
CA ILE A 6 -31.39 63.25 -13.74
C ILE A 6 -32.02 61.90 -13.42
N THR A 7 -31.49 60.81 -14.05
CA THR A 7 -31.90 59.42 -13.76
C THR A 7 -30.98 58.88 -12.67
N PHE A 8 -31.53 58.54 -11.51
CA PHE A 8 -30.83 57.85 -10.43
C PHE A 8 -30.80 56.35 -10.73
N LEU A 9 -29.60 55.79 -10.98
CA LEU A 9 -29.37 54.36 -10.99
C LEU A 9 -29.19 53.86 -9.54
N PHE A 10 -30.10 53.05 -9.06
CA PHE A 10 -29.93 52.29 -7.82
C PHE A 10 -29.04 51.09 -8.09
N PHE A 11 -27.81 51.10 -7.57
CA PHE A 11 -26.95 49.90 -7.49
C PHE A 11 -27.42 49.07 -6.30
N CYS A 12 -28.03 47.92 -6.59
CA CYS A 12 -28.33 46.89 -5.60
C CYS A 12 -27.03 46.11 -5.31
N VAL A 13 -26.35 46.43 -4.21
CA VAL A 13 -25.19 45.63 -3.72
C VAL A 13 -25.75 44.38 -3.08
N MET A 14 -25.71 43.26 -3.80
CA MET A 14 -25.95 41.94 -3.19
C MET A 14 -24.78 41.60 -2.28
N ASN A 15 -24.97 41.77 -0.99
CA ASN A 15 -24.07 41.20 0.03
C ASN A 15 -24.24 39.66 0.04
N SER A 16 -23.38 38.99 -0.70
CA SER A 16 -23.20 37.55 -0.57
C SER A 16 -22.43 37.30 0.74
N THR A 17 -23.15 37.00 1.80
CA THR A 17 -22.57 36.44 3.02
C THR A 17 -22.17 34.98 2.75
N ALA A 18 -20.96 34.76 2.28
CA ALA A 18 -20.35 33.45 2.31
C ALA A 18 -20.35 32.98 3.77
N LYS A 19 -21.08 31.91 4.08
CA LYS A 19 -20.99 31.24 5.39
C LYS A 19 -19.53 30.85 5.61
N PRO A 20 -18.93 31.15 6.79
CA PRO A 20 -17.57 30.71 7.08
C PRO A 20 -17.55 29.17 6.99
N VAL A 21 -16.65 28.65 6.17
CA VAL A 21 -16.35 27.22 6.13
C VAL A 21 -15.92 26.85 7.56
N GLN A 22 -16.75 26.07 8.25
CA GLN A 22 -16.36 25.49 9.53
C GLN A 22 -15.16 24.58 9.26
N VAL A 23 -13.96 25.03 9.61
CA VAL A 23 -12.77 24.20 9.64
C VAL A 23 -13.01 23.16 10.72
N ASN A 24 -13.30 21.95 10.29
CA ASN A 24 -13.53 20.82 11.19
C ASN A 24 -12.20 20.54 11.93
N THR A 25 -12.12 20.91 13.20
CA THR A 25 -10.92 20.82 14.04
C THR A 25 -10.57 19.40 14.47
N THR A 26 -11.29 18.39 13.95
CA THR A 26 -11.01 16.98 14.21
C THR A 26 -9.88 16.51 13.30
N SER A 27 -8.87 15.84 13.90
CA SER A 27 -7.80 15.20 13.13
C SER A 27 -8.38 14.19 12.13
N PRO A 28 -7.84 14.09 10.91
CA PRO A 28 -8.31 13.13 9.91
C PRO A 28 -8.33 11.70 10.48
N TRP A 29 -9.38 10.95 10.18
CA TRP A 29 -9.62 9.62 10.74
C TRP A 29 -8.48 8.62 10.47
N TRP A 30 -7.86 8.70 9.31
CA TRP A 30 -6.77 7.81 8.88
C TRP A 30 -5.50 7.93 9.75
N LYS A 31 -5.27 9.08 10.41
CA LYS A 31 -4.13 9.24 11.32
C LYS A 31 -4.24 8.34 12.56
N GLY A 32 -5.47 8.08 13.00
CA GLY A 32 -5.71 7.36 14.26
C GLY A 32 -5.69 5.84 14.13
N ILE A 33 -5.87 5.30 12.93
CA ILE A 33 -6.09 3.87 12.71
C ILE A 33 -4.85 3.13 12.19
N ALA A 34 -4.92 1.81 12.19
CA ALA A 34 -4.05 0.94 11.44
C ALA A 34 -4.83 0.31 10.28
N PHE A 35 -4.19 0.22 9.12
CA PHE A 35 -4.72 -0.47 7.95
C PHE A 35 -4.25 -1.92 7.92
N TYR A 36 -5.13 -2.80 7.44
CA TYR A 36 -4.84 -4.20 7.16
C TYR A 36 -4.88 -4.41 5.66
N GLN A 37 -3.75 -4.76 5.06
CA GLN A 37 -3.65 -5.03 3.64
C GLN A 37 -4.11 -6.45 3.34
N ILE A 38 -5.13 -6.59 2.50
CA ILE A 38 -5.60 -7.85 1.95
C ILE A 38 -5.09 -7.99 0.52
N TYR A 39 -4.32 -9.06 0.27
CA TYR A 39 -4.00 -9.48 -1.08
C TYR A 39 -5.17 -10.28 -1.63
N MET A 40 -5.87 -9.70 -2.59
CA MET A 40 -7.17 -10.17 -3.07
C MET A 40 -7.24 -11.68 -3.37
N PRO A 41 -6.28 -12.32 -4.08
CA PRO A 41 -6.41 -13.73 -4.41
C PRO A 41 -6.29 -14.69 -3.22
N SER A 42 -5.81 -14.24 -2.03
CA SER A 42 -5.27 -15.14 -1.01
C SER A 42 -5.89 -15.02 0.39
N PHE A 43 -7.05 -14.36 0.56
CA PHE A 43 -7.59 -14.13 1.89
C PHE A 43 -8.61 -15.20 2.33
N GLN A 44 -9.73 -15.37 1.60
CA GLN A 44 -10.73 -16.42 1.85
C GLN A 44 -11.53 -16.70 0.59
N ASP A 45 -11.54 -17.93 0.15
CA ASP A 45 -12.37 -18.45 -0.92
C ASP A 45 -13.68 -19.00 -0.34
N SER A 46 -14.82 -18.67 -0.94
CA SER A 46 -16.14 -19.10 -0.50
C SER A 46 -16.81 -20.10 -1.46
N ASP A 47 -16.37 -20.20 -2.71
CA ASP A 47 -16.99 -21.01 -3.75
C ASP A 47 -16.17 -22.24 -4.18
N GLY A 48 -14.93 -22.36 -3.68
CA GLY A 48 -14.06 -23.50 -3.94
C GLY A 48 -13.29 -23.42 -5.25
N ASN A 49 -13.21 -22.24 -5.87
CA ASN A 49 -12.43 -22.04 -7.09
C ASN A 49 -10.92 -21.87 -6.86
N GLY A 50 -10.49 -21.80 -5.60
CA GLY A 50 -9.11 -21.67 -5.18
C GLY A 50 -8.60 -20.24 -5.07
N ILE A 51 -9.43 -19.23 -5.31
CA ILE A 51 -9.13 -17.81 -5.25
C ILE A 51 -10.09 -17.14 -4.25
N SER A 52 -9.59 -16.24 -3.43
CA SER A 52 -10.42 -15.46 -2.50
C SER A 52 -11.47 -14.62 -3.25
N ASP A 53 -12.62 -14.39 -2.60
CA ASP A 53 -13.72 -13.62 -3.16
C ASP A 53 -14.38 -12.71 -2.10
N PHE A 54 -15.25 -11.77 -2.53
CA PHE A 54 -15.89 -10.82 -1.63
C PHE A 54 -16.82 -11.48 -0.59
N LYS A 55 -17.45 -12.61 -0.90
CA LYS A 55 -18.29 -13.35 0.07
C LYS A 55 -17.41 -13.98 1.14
N GLY A 56 -16.31 -14.61 0.73
CA GLY A 56 -15.31 -15.16 1.64
C GLY A 56 -14.72 -14.09 2.55
N MET A 57 -14.30 -12.95 1.98
CA MET A 57 -13.80 -11.82 2.78
C MET A 57 -14.83 -11.26 3.74
N THR A 58 -16.11 -11.16 3.33
CA THR A 58 -17.20 -10.72 4.19
C THR A 58 -17.35 -11.63 5.41
N SER A 59 -17.19 -12.95 5.25
CA SER A 59 -17.26 -13.93 6.35
C SER A 59 -16.13 -13.75 7.38
N ARG A 60 -15.04 -13.06 7.04
CA ARG A 60 -13.88 -12.82 7.91
C ARG A 60 -13.82 -11.41 8.53
N LEU A 61 -14.82 -10.56 8.30
CA LEU A 61 -14.86 -9.20 8.86
C LEU A 61 -14.95 -9.19 10.39
N ASP A 62 -15.61 -10.15 11.01
CA ASP A 62 -15.67 -10.27 12.48
C ASP A 62 -14.29 -10.57 13.08
N TYR A 63 -13.46 -11.36 12.41
CA TYR A 63 -12.07 -11.59 12.78
C TYR A 63 -11.29 -10.26 12.79
N LEU A 64 -11.36 -9.50 11.70
CA LEU A 64 -10.66 -8.21 11.58
C LEU A 64 -11.16 -7.19 12.62
N GLN A 65 -12.47 -7.13 12.86
CA GLN A 65 -13.03 -6.28 13.92
C GLN A 65 -12.52 -6.70 15.29
N SER A 66 -12.51 -8.00 15.60
CA SER A 66 -12.04 -8.54 16.87
C SER A 66 -10.55 -8.31 17.10
N LEU A 67 -9.75 -8.27 16.04
CA LEU A 67 -8.34 -7.93 16.07
C LEU A 67 -8.12 -6.43 16.38
N GLY A 68 -9.10 -5.58 16.12
CA GLY A 68 -9.03 -4.14 16.33
C GLY A 68 -8.71 -3.34 15.07
N ILE A 69 -8.80 -3.96 13.88
CA ILE A 69 -8.62 -3.29 12.59
C ILE A 69 -9.74 -2.28 12.36
N LYS A 70 -9.36 -1.11 11.86
CA LYS A 70 -10.27 0.00 11.53
C LYS A 70 -10.16 0.48 10.09
N GLY A 71 -9.20 -0.02 9.33
CA GLY A 71 -9.03 0.23 7.90
C GLY A 71 -8.59 -1.02 7.17
N ILE A 72 -9.12 -1.25 5.98
CA ILE A 72 -8.71 -2.31 5.05
C ILE A 72 -8.18 -1.65 3.80
N TRP A 73 -7.06 -2.16 3.27
CA TRP A 73 -6.57 -1.88 1.94
C TRP A 73 -6.71 -3.15 1.10
N LEU A 74 -7.52 -3.09 0.05
CA LEU A 74 -7.68 -4.15 -0.95
C LEU A 74 -6.70 -3.92 -2.10
N THR A 75 -5.88 -4.93 -2.45
CA THR A 75 -5.11 -4.92 -3.70
C THR A 75 -6.06 -5.01 -4.91
N PRO A 76 -5.62 -4.82 -6.17
CA PRO A 76 -6.53 -4.69 -7.30
C PRO A 76 -7.50 -5.87 -7.44
N PHE A 77 -8.76 -5.54 -7.69
CA PHE A 77 -9.86 -6.50 -7.88
C PHE A 77 -10.72 -6.19 -9.12
N LEU A 78 -10.28 -5.24 -9.93
CA LEU A 78 -10.95 -4.87 -11.17
C LEU A 78 -10.67 -5.91 -12.26
N THR A 79 -11.52 -5.95 -13.28
CA THR A 79 -11.37 -6.86 -14.41
C THR A 79 -9.96 -6.79 -15.01
N SER A 80 -9.30 -7.94 -15.09
CA SER A 80 -7.90 -8.08 -15.49
C SER A 80 -7.65 -9.44 -16.12
N PRO A 81 -6.82 -9.55 -17.17
CA PRO A 81 -6.32 -10.84 -17.65
C PRO A 81 -5.30 -11.49 -16.71
N LYS A 82 -4.98 -10.85 -15.57
CA LYS A 82 -4.12 -11.34 -14.49
C LYS A 82 -2.67 -11.63 -14.90
N VAL A 83 -2.16 -10.83 -15.81
CA VAL A 83 -0.72 -10.84 -16.15
C VAL A 83 0.11 -10.49 -14.92
N ASP A 84 -0.32 -9.50 -14.16
CA ASP A 84 0.25 -9.11 -12.86
C ASP A 84 -0.84 -9.07 -11.76
N ASN A 85 -1.63 -10.14 -11.67
CA ASN A 85 -2.59 -10.38 -10.59
C ASN A 85 -3.52 -9.17 -10.28
N GLY A 86 -4.00 -8.47 -11.33
CA GLY A 86 -4.94 -7.38 -11.22
C GLY A 86 -4.33 -5.99 -11.42
N TYR A 87 -3.00 -5.83 -11.38
CA TYR A 87 -2.35 -4.56 -11.69
C TYR A 87 -2.44 -4.22 -13.20
N ASP A 88 -2.74 -5.18 -14.06
CA ASP A 88 -3.04 -5.04 -15.48
C ASP A 88 -4.55 -4.87 -15.72
N VAL A 89 -5.10 -3.69 -15.37
CA VAL A 89 -6.55 -3.40 -15.42
C VAL A 89 -7.06 -3.34 -16.86
N ALA A 90 -8.08 -4.14 -17.16
CA ALA A 90 -8.77 -4.15 -18.45
C ALA A 90 -10.08 -3.35 -18.45
N ASP A 91 -10.78 -3.26 -17.33
CA ASP A 91 -11.99 -2.45 -17.15
C ASP A 91 -12.02 -1.84 -15.75
N TYR A 92 -12.04 -0.50 -15.67
CA TYR A 92 -12.06 0.24 -14.41
C TYR A 92 -13.42 0.30 -13.72
N TYR A 93 -14.49 -0.12 -14.38
CA TYR A 93 -15.87 -0.01 -13.89
C TYR A 93 -16.47 -1.35 -13.47
N GLN A 94 -15.74 -2.46 -13.72
CA GLN A 94 -16.19 -3.82 -13.44
C GLN A 94 -15.28 -4.52 -12.45
N ILE A 95 -15.88 -5.27 -11.54
CA ILE A 95 -15.19 -6.22 -10.70
C ILE A 95 -14.82 -7.44 -11.53
N ASP A 96 -13.63 -7.97 -11.33
CA ASP A 96 -13.26 -9.23 -11.95
C ASP A 96 -14.17 -10.35 -11.45
N PRO A 97 -14.83 -11.11 -12.34
CA PRO A 97 -15.80 -12.13 -11.95
C PRO A 97 -15.26 -13.18 -10.97
N VAL A 98 -13.94 -13.40 -10.95
CA VAL A 98 -13.32 -14.36 -10.02
C VAL A 98 -13.45 -13.90 -8.56
N TYR A 99 -13.60 -12.60 -8.30
CA TYR A 99 -13.80 -12.04 -6.96
C TYR A 99 -15.27 -11.87 -6.59
N GLY A 100 -16.19 -12.16 -7.52
CA GLY A 100 -17.63 -12.01 -7.35
C GLY A 100 -18.25 -10.88 -8.17
N SER A 101 -19.42 -10.44 -7.76
CA SER A 101 -20.20 -9.39 -8.43
C SER A 101 -20.04 -8.02 -7.78
N MET A 102 -20.56 -6.97 -8.43
CA MET A 102 -20.71 -5.65 -7.84
C MET A 102 -21.59 -5.67 -6.59
N ASP A 103 -22.61 -6.53 -6.53
CA ASP A 103 -23.46 -6.67 -5.35
C ASP A 103 -22.71 -7.32 -4.19
N ASP A 104 -21.81 -8.29 -4.46
CA ASP A 104 -20.96 -8.89 -3.44
C ASP A 104 -19.97 -7.87 -2.86
N PHE A 105 -19.40 -7.01 -3.70
CA PHE A 105 -18.58 -5.88 -3.26
C PHE A 105 -19.37 -4.87 -2.43
N ASN A 106 -20.54 -4.44 -2.91
CA ASN A 106 -21.39 -3.50 -2.18
C ASN A 106 -21.74 -4.05 -0.79
N ARG A 107 -22.08 -5.34 -0.70
CA ARG A 107 -22.34 -6.03 0.57
C ARG A 107 -21.11 -6.07 1.47
N PHE A 108 -19.95 -6.40 0.94
CA PHE A 108 -18.70 -6.39 1.69
C PHE A 108 -18.43 -4.99 2.28
N LEU A 109 -18.57 -3.94 1.47
CA LEU A 109 -18.35 -2.55 1.88
C LEU A 109 -19.34 -2.12 2.98
N GLU A 110 -20.63 -2.44 2.81
CA GLU A 110 -21.67 -2.18 3.81
C GLU A 110 -21.38 -2.89 5.14
N GLU A 111 -21.02 -4.18 5.09
CA GLU A 111 -20.70 -4.98 6.27
C GLU A 111 -19.41 -4.52 6.96
N ALA A 112 -18.40 -4.05 6.21
CA ALA A 112 -17.22 -3.42 6.76
C ALA A 112 -17.58 -2.11 7.50
N HIS A 113 -18.36 -1.25 6.87
CA HIS A 113 -18.81 0.02 7.47
C HIS A 113 -19.67 -0.19 8.72
N LYS A 114 -20.57 -1.18 8.75
CA LYS A 114 -21.36 -1.54 9.96
C LYS A 114 -20.45 -1.89 11.15
N ARG A 115 -19.26 -2.44 10.88
CA ARG A 115 -18.24 -2.78 11.90
C ARG A 115 -17.30 -1.61 12.22
N GLY A 116 -17.53 -0.43 11.62
CA GLY A 116 -16.68 0.75 11.75
C GLY A 116 -15.30 0.57 11.12
N ILE A 117 -15.22 -0.24 10.06
CA ILE A 117 -14.00 -0.49 9.28
C ILE A 117 -14.09 0.29 7.98
N LYS A 118 -13.12 1.15 7.73
CA LYS A 118 -12.94 1.90 6.48
C LYS A 118 -12.28 1.04 5.42
N VAL A 119 -12.63 1.24 4.15
CA VAL A 119 -12.08 0.45 3.03
C VAL A 119 -11.47 1.36 1.99
N ILE A 120 -10.19 1.17 1.69
CA ILE A 120 -9.52 1.79 0.54
C ILE A 120 -9.19 0.73 -0.50
N MET A 121 -9.22 1.12 -1.76
CA MET A 121 -8.88 0.24 -2.87
C MET A 121 -7.62 0.69 -3.59
N ASP A 122 -6.94 -0.27 -4.19
CA ASP A 122 -5.82 -0.01 -5.08
C ASP A 122 -6.31 0.57 -6.40
N MET A 123 -5.64 1.60 -6.90
CA MET A 123 -6.00 2.26 -8.15
C MET A 123 -4.76 2.43 -9.01
N VAL A 124 -4.71 1.67 -10.10
CA VAL A 124 -3.61 1.66 -11.07
C VAL A 124 -3.87 2.72 -12.11
N LEU A 125 -3.10 3.79 -12.12
CA LEU A 125 -3.31 4.95 -13.00
C LEU A 125 -2.15 5.20 -13.96
N ASN A 126 -1.04 4.47 -13.82
CA ASN A 126 0.11 4.58 -14.72
C ASN A 126 -0.13 3.91 -16.07
N HIS A 127 -0.77 2.75 -16.07
CA HIS A 127 -0.95 1.91 -17.25
C HIS A 127 -2.28 1.17 -17.21
N THR A 128 -2.64 0.57 -18.35
CA THR A 128 -3.75 -0.40 -18.43
C THR A 128 -3.25 -1.70 -19.03
N SER A 129 -4.02 -2.77 -18.87
CA SER A 129 -3.85 -3.96 -19.71
C SER A 129 -3.96 -3.59 -21.19
N THR A 130 -3.20 -4.29 -22.05
CA THR A 130 -3.44 -4.26 -23.50
C THR A 130 -4.79 -4.86 -23.89
N ASP A 131 -5.45 -5.56 -22.96
CA ASP A 131 -6.83 -6.01 -23.12
C ASP A 131 -7.88 -4.93 -22.79
N CYS A 132 -7.48 -3.79 -22.24
CA CYS A 132 -8.36 -2.66 -22.03
C CYS A 132 -8.94 -2.16 -23.36
N LYS A 133 -10.24 -1.82 -23.33
CA LYS A 133 -10.93 -1.27 -24.52
C LYS A 133 -10.20 -0.05 -25.09
N TRP A 134 -9.68 0.82 -24.23
CA TRP A 134 -8.97 2.02 -24.68
C TRP A 134 -7.73 1.67 -25.50
N PHE A 135 -6.95 0.67 -25.06
CA PHE A 135 -5.77 0.24 -25.81
C PHE A 135 -6.15 -0.47 -27.12
N LYS A 136 -7.14 -1.37 -27.07
CA LYS A 136 -7.64 -2.06 -28.27
C LYS A 136 -8.13 -1.08 -29.35
N GLU A 137 -8.79 0.00 -28.93
CA GLU A 137 -9.18 1.08 -29.87
C GLU A 137 -7.95 1.86 -30.34
N SER A 138 -7.07 2.28 -29.43
CA SER A 138 -5.86 3.07 -29.71
C SER A 138 -4.97 2.44 -30.81
N ARG A 139 -4.86 1.13 -30.85
CA ARG A 139 -4.02 0.42 -31.82
C ARG A 139 -4.66 0.13 -33.18
N LYS A 140 -5.95 0.48 -33.39
CA LYS A 140 -6.63 0.21 -34.67
C LYS A 140 -6.11 1.09 -35.79
N SER A 141 -5.83 2.36 -35.53
CA SER A 141 -5.27 3.32 -36.49
C SER A 141 -4.59 4.48 -35.78
N ARG A 142 -3.75 5.24 -36.49
CA ARG A 142 -3.03 6.41 -35.97
C ARG A 142 -3.94 7.62 -35.71
N ASP A 143 -5.12 7.66 -36.30
CA ASP A 143 -6.14 8.72 -36.19
C ASP A 143 -7.34 8.31 -35.32
N ASN A 144 -7.28 7.16 -34.62
CA ASN A 144 -8.32 6.73 -33.73
C ASN A 144 -8.45 7.71 -32.53
N PRO A 145 -9.68 8.05 -32.07
CA PRO A 145 -9.88 8.96 -30.93
C PRO A 145 -9.19 8.54 -29.62
N TYR A 146 -8.89 7.25 -29.47
CA TYR A 146 -8.14 6.72 -28.32
C TYR A 146 -6.62 6.67 -28.56
N ARG A 147 -6.13 7.08 -29.76
CA ARG A 147 -4.71 6.94 -30.09
C ARG A 147 -3.82 7.54 -29.02
N ASP A 148 -4.06 8.78 -28.67
CA ASP A 148 -3.24 9.55 -27.73
C ASP A 148 -3.58 9.27 -26.24
N TYR A 149 -4.40 8.24 -25.97
CA TYR A 149 -4.54 7.73 -24.59
C TYR A 149 -3.26 7.04 -24.12
N TYR A 150 -2.44 6.58 -25.05
CA TYR A 150 -1.17 5.90 -24.83
C TYR A 150 -0.02 6.61 -25.52
N ILE A 151 1.20 6.26 -25.15
CA ILE A 151 2.40 6.87 -25.72
C ILE A 151 2.89 6.02 -26.89
N TRP A 152 2.89 6.60 -28.08
CA TRP A 152 3.31 5.96 -29.32
C TRP A 152 4.47 6.73 -29.94
N LYS A 153 5.51 6.03 -30.44
CA LYS A 153 6.67 6.63 -31.12
C LYS A 153 7.04 5.82 -32.36
N ASP A 154 7.48 6.51 -33.42
CA ASP A 154 8.04 5.85 -34.63
C ASP A 154 9.42 5.25 -34.32
N GLN A 155 10.20 5.90 -33.44
CA GLN A 155 11.51 5.45 -32.99
C GLN A 155 11.53 5.42 -31.46
N PRO A 156 11.82 4.25 -30.86
CA PRO A 156 11.95 4.14 -29.41
C PRO A 156 13.26 4.77 -28.94
N ASN A 157 13.28 5.23 -27.70
CA ASN A 157 14.52 5.57 -26.99
C ASN A 157 15.06 4.36 -26.23
N ASN A 158 16.11 4.55 -25.41
CA ASN A 158 16.78 3.47 -24.69
C ASN A 158 16.09 3.03 -23.38
N TRP A 159 14.88 3.49 -23.07
CA TRP A 159 14.25 3.17 -21.77
C TRP A 159 14.06 1.67 -21.59
N GLU A 160 14.36 1.23 -20.35
CA GLU A 160 14.22 -0.16 -19.93
C GLU A 160 12.97 -0.34 -19.05
N SER A 161 12.35 -1.50 -19.18
CA SER A 161 11.24 -1.91 -18.32
C SER A 161 11.75 -2.26 -16.91
N PHE A 162 10.98 -1.90 -15.89
CA PHE A 162 11.26 -2.28 -14.49
C PHE A 162 11.10 -3.79 -14.24
N PHE A 163 10.46 -4.50 -15.18
CA PHE A 163 10.38 -5.98 -15.17
C PHE A 163 11.46 -6.63 -16.04
N GLY A 164 12.34 -5.83 -16.64
CA GLY A 164 13.46 -6.28 -17.47
C GLY A 164 13.18 -6.17 -18.97
N GLY A 165 14.25 -5.96 -19.73
CA GLY A 165 14.19 -5.72 -21.17
C GLY A 165 13.84 -4.27 -21.54
N GLY A 166 13.57 -4.00 -22.83
CA GLY A 166 13.19 -2.67 -23.28
C GLY A 166 11.79 -2.26 -22.87
N ALA A 167 11.54 -0.96 -22.72
CA ALA A 167 10.24 -0.39 -22.36
C ALA A 167 9.34 -0.10 -23.57
N TRP A 168 9.71 -0.52 -24.77
CA TRP A 168 8.98 -0.24 -25.99
C TRP A 168 8.66 -1.51 -26.78
N LYS A 169 7.39 -1.66 -27.17
CA LYS A 169 6.93 -2.79 -27.97
C LYS A 169 6.46 -2.31 -29.34
N TYR A 170 7.02 -2.89 -30.41
CA TYR A 170 6.57 -2.66 -31.78
C TYR A 170 5.18 -3.24 -31.99
N ASP A 171 4.29 -2.44 -32.57
CA ASP A 171 2.96 -2.81 -33.04
C ASP A 171 2.90 -2.78 -34.56
N SER A 172 2.73 -3.95 -35.18
CA SER A 172 2.71 -4.11 -36.65
C SER A 172 1.44 -3.53 -37.31
N ILE A 173 0.37 -3.26 -36.53
CA ILE A 173 -0.87 -2.71 -37.11
C ILE A 173 -0.67 -1.26 -37.51
N THR A 174 0.01 -0.48 -36.67
CA THR A 174 0.22 0.95 -36.90
C THR A 174 1.66 1.31 -37.25
N ASN A 175 2.57 0.33 -37.28
CA ASN A 175 4.01 0.50 -37.52
C ASN A 175 4.64 1.54 -36.57
N GLN A 176 4.32 1.43 -35.26
CA GLN A 176 4.87 2.28 -34.19
C GLN A 176 5.18 1.44 -32.95
N TYR A 177 5.88 2.04 -32.00
CA TYR A 177 6.15 1.43 -30.71
C TYR A 177 5.27 2.10 -29.64
N TYR A 178 4.69 1.29 -28.73
CA TYR A 178 4.05 1.81 -27.53
C TYR A 178 4.92 1.62 -26.31
N LEU A 179 4.78 2.55 -25.34
CA LEU A 179 5.51 2.53 -24.08
C LEU A 179 4.86 1.53 -23.11
N HIS A 180 5.70 0.74 -22.42
CA HIS A 180 5.33 -0.11 -21.29
C HIS A 180 6.46 -0.13 -20.27
N LYS A 181 6.32 0.57 -19.17
CA LYS A 181 7.37 0.60 -18.11
C LYS A 181 7.45 -0.71 -17.33
N PHE A 182 6.43 -1.57 -17.41
CA PHE A 182 6.35 -2.88 -16.76
C PHE A 182 6.24 -4.00 -17.81
N ASP A 183 5.34 -4.98 -17.65
CA ASP A 183 5.17 -6.03 -18.66
C ASP A 183 4.69 -5.44 -20.00
N VAL A 184 5.06 -6.09 -21.08
CA VAL A 184 4.67 -5.70 -22.45
C VAL A 184 3.14 -5.63 -22.66
N ARG A 185 2.36 -6.28 -21.80
CA ARG A 185 0.89 -6.26 -21.81
C ARG A 185 0.29 -5.17 -20.91
N MET A 186 1.13 -4.26 -20.39
CA MET A 186 0.75 -3.16 -19.49
C MET A 186 1.16 -1.82 -20.12
N ALA A 187 0.31 -1.29 -21.03
CA ALA A 187 0.62 -0.08 -21.79
C ALA A 187 0.44 1.19 -20.96
N ASP A 188 1.44 2.08 -20.97
CA ASP A 188 1.44 3.33 -20.20
C ASP A 188 0.43 4.34 -20.72
N LEU A 189 -0.34 4.94 -19.83
CA LEU A 189 -1.31 6.01 -20.12
C LEU A 189 -0.62 7.35 -20.31
N ASN A 190 -1.10 8.13 -21.26
CA ASN A 190 -0.62 9.47 -21.56
C ASN A 190 -1.34 10.53 -20.71
N TRP A 191 -0.76 10.90 -19.57
CA TRP A 191 -1.30 11.92 -18.67
C TRP A 191 -1.18 13.36 -19.18
N THR A 192 -0.49 13.57 -20.32
CA THR A 192 -0.52 14.88 -21.02
C THR A 192 -1.83 15.08 -21.76
N ASN A 193 -2.57 14.00 -22.07
CA ASN A 193 -3.84 14.06 -22.77
C ASN A 193 -5.01 14.39 -21.83
N PRO A 194 -5.71 15.54 -22.02
CA PRO A 194 -6.86 15.90 -21.20
C PRO A 194 -8.01 14.87 -21.21
N ALA A 195 -8.16 14.09 -22.27
CA ALA A 195 -9.19 13.05 -22.35
C ALA A 195 -8.89 11.92 -21.35
N VAL A 196 -7.63 11.49 -21.23
CA VAL A 196 -7.19 10.53 -20.21
C VAL A 196 -7.47 11.07 -18.81
N VAL A 197 -7.04 12.30 -18.51
CA VAL A 197 -7.27 12.93 -17.21
C VAL A 197 -8.75 12.98 -16.86
N ASN A 198 -9.61 13.35 -17.83
CA ASN A 198 -11.05 13.39 -17.61
C ASN A 198 -11.67 12.01 -17.39
N GLU A 199 -11.17 10.99 -18.08
CA GLU A 199 -11.65 9.62 -17.89
C GLU A 199 -11.24 9.09 -16.50
N ILE A 200 -10.02 9.32 -16.06
CA ILE A 200 -9.57 8.95 -14.72
C ILE A 200 -10.42 9.64 -13.63
N LYS A 201 -10.77 10.93 -13.81
CA LYS A 201 -11.68 11.61 -12.88
C LYS A 201 -13.05 10.93 -12.79
N LYS A 202 -13.60 10.42 -13.91
CA LYS A 202 -14.86 9.65 -13.90
C LYS A 202 -14.69 8.33 -13.15
N VAL A 203 -13.60 7.61 -13.39
CA VAL A 203 -13.27 6.37 -12.67
C VAL A 203 -13.22 6.60 -11.16
N LEU A 204 -12.50 7.62 -10.71
CA LEU A 204 -12.39 7.95 -9.28
C LEU A 204 -13.76 8.27 -8.66
N ARG A 205 -14.57 9.12 -9.34
CA ARG A 205 -15.92 9.45 -8.87
C ARG A 205 -16.83 8.22 -8.80
N PHE A 206 -16.76 7.34 -9.80
CA PHE A 206 -17.56 6.11 -9.82
C PHE A 206 -17.35 5.27 -8.54
N TRP A 207 -16.10 5.06 -8.13
CA TRP A 207 -15.80 4.29 -6.92
C TRP A 207 -16.10 5.06 -5.64
N LEU A 208 -15.93 6.37 -5.64
CA LEU A 208 -16.33 7.24 -4.52
C LEU A 208 -17.85 7.26 -4.33
N ASP A 209 -18.64 7.26 -5.42
CA ASP A 209 -20.10 7.13 -5.39
C ASP A 209 -20.55 5.76 -4.86
N LYS A 210 -19.74 4.70 -5.04
CA LYS A 210 -19.96 3.39 -4.41
C LYS A 210 -19.67 3.39 -2.90
N GLY A 211 -19.05 4.45 -2.37
CA GLY A 211 -18.81 4.61 -0.94
C GLY A 211 -17.42 4.19 -0.46
N ILE A 212 -16.46 3.92 -1.38
CA ILE A 212 -15.08 3.63 -0.97
C ILE A 212 -14.50 4.80 -0.16
N ASP A 213 -13.73 4.53 0.88
CA ASP A 213 -13.23 5.55 1.81
C ASP A 213 -11.91 6.20 1.35
N GLY A 214 -11.35 5.73 0.25
CA GLY A 214 -10.13 6.30 -0.34
C GLY A 214 -9.41 5.35 -1.27
N PHE A 215 -8.21 5.75 -1.66
CA PHE A 215 -7.40 5.03 -2.64
C PHE A 215 -5.95 4.87 -2.20
N ARG A 216 -5.38 3.73 -2.55
CA ARG A 216 -3.93 3.56 -2.68
C ARG A 216 -3.60 3.68 -4.16
N PHE A 217 -2.75 4.61 -4.53
CA PHE A 217 -2.32 4.79 -5.92
C PHE A 217 -1.03 4.03 -6.17
N ASP A 218 -1.12 3.11 -7.13
CA ASP A 218 -0.01 2.29 -7.59
C ASP A 218 0.99 3.14 -8.36
N VAL A 219 2.28 2.96 -8.09
CA VAL A 219 3.43 3.58 -8.76
C VAL A 219 3.19 5.01 -9.23
N ILE A 220 2.64 5.86 -8.37
CA ILE A 220 2.12 7.18 -8.74
C ILE A 220 3.18 8.13 -9.29
N ASN A 221 4.46 7.89 -9.01
CA ASN A 221 5.57 8.68 -9.54
C ASN A 221 6.03 8.25 -10.94
N PHE A 222 5.38 7.24 -11.53
CA PHE A 222 5.65 6.74 -12.88
C PHE A 222 4.72 7.33 -13.95
N LEU A 223 3.69 8.11 -13.58
CA LEU A 223 2.76 8.70 -14.54
C LEU A 223 3.52 9.45 -15.64
N HIS A 224 3.16 9.20 -16.89
CA HIS A 224 3.75 9.91 -18.04
C HIS A 224 3.08 11.28 -18.19
N THR A 225 3.70 12.30 -17.60
CA THR A 225 3.17 13.67 -17.47
C THR A 225 3.94 14.71 -18.29
N ASP A 226 4.98 14.28 -19.00
CA ASP A 226 5.81 15.12 -19.85
C ASP A 226 6.11 14.37 -21.16
N ASP A 227 6.24 15.07 -22.26
CA ASP A 227 6.59 14.48 -23.57
C ASP A 227 8.11 14.32 -23.79
N VAL A 228 8.87 14.29 -22.70
CA VAL A 228 10.31 14.05 -22.73
C VAL A 228 10.59 12.63 -23.22
N THR A 229 11.40 12.52 -24.27
CA THR A 229 11.85 11.26 -24.87
C THR A 229 13.37 11.12 -24.86
N THR A 230 14.02 11.81 -23.94
CA THR A 230 15.48 11.77 -23.76
C THR A 230 15.92 10.40 -23.28
N ASP A 231 17.00 9.88 -23.83
CA ASP A 231 17.64 8.64 -23.38
C ASP A 231 18.05 8.73 -21.91
N ASN A 232 17.76 7.68 -21.15
CA ASN A 232 18.26 7.55 -19.80
C ASN A 232 19.77 7.25 -19.80
N PRO A 233 20.57 7.91 -18.94
CA PRO A 233 22.00 7.62 -18.85
C PRO A 233 22.25 6.23 -18.28
N ILE A 234 23.35 5.60 -18.74
CA ILE A 234 23.83 4.31 -18.23
C ILE A 234 25.02 4.54 -17.34
N LYS A 235 24.98 4.06 -16.08
CA LYS A 235 26.08 4.14 -15.12
C LYS A 235 26.40 2.73 -14.60
N ALA A 236 27.66 2.32 -14.72
CA ALA A 236 28.10 0.99 -14.31
C ALA A 236 27.25 -0.16 -14.89
N GLY A 237 26.85 -0.06 -16.16
CA GLY A 237 26.05 -1.06 -16.87
C GLY A 237 24.57 -1.12 -16.45
N LYS A 238 24.09 -0.13 -15.66
CA LYS A 238 22.68 -0.02 -15.23
C LYS A 238 22.10 1.30 -15.72
N GLN A 239 20.89 1.24 -16.24
CA GLN A 239 20.16 2.45 -16.59
C GLN A 239 19.80 3.26 -15.36
N GLN A 240 19.97 4.58 -15.45
CA GLN A 240 19.50 5.54 -14.45
C GLN A 240 18.17 6.11 -14.93
N HIS A 241 17.08 5.76 -14.27
CA HIS A 241 15.72 6.20 -14.60
C HIS A 241 15.51 7.67 -14.23
N LEU A 242 16.09 8.61 -15.01
CA LEU A 242 16.00 10.05 -14.73
C LEU A 242 14.86 10.75 -15.49
N TYR A 243 14.47 10.19 -16.63
CA TYR A 243 13.51 10.85 -17.52
C TYR A 243 12.19 10.10 -17.70
N ASP A 244 12.07 8.90 -17.18
CA ASP A 244 10.89 8.04 -17.29
C ASP A 244 10.06 7.94 -15.99
N ILE A 245 10.59 8.46 -14.86
CA ILE A 245 9.89 8.57 -13.58
C ILE A 245 10.06 9.97 -13.00
N ASN A 246 9.23 10.37 -12.03
CA ASN A 246 9.25 11.69 -11.39
C ASN A 246 9.24 12.84 -12.40
N GLN A 247 8.54 12.68 -13.52
CA GLN A 247 8.53 13.64 -14.63
C GLN A 247 7.97 15.00 -14.23
N HIS A 248 8.36 16.04 -14.94
CA HIS A 248 7.75 17.35 -14.84
C HIS A 248 6.23 17.27 -15.07
N GLY A 249 5.43 17.95 -14.24
CA GLY A 249 3.97 17.86 -14.31
C GLY A 249 3.34 16.80 -13.38
N ILE A 250 4.12 15.88 -12.80
CA ILE A 250 3.60 14.82 -11.93
C ILE A 250 2.80 15.39 -10.73
N GLN A 251 3.26 16.45 -10.11
CA GLN A 251 2.56 17.08 -8.99
C GLN A 251 1.22 17.70 -9.43
N LYS A 252 1.14 18.21 -10.67
CA LYS A 252 -0.11 18.70 -11.25
C LYS A 252 -1.10 17.55 -11.44
N ALA A 253 -0.65 16.41 -11.98
CA ALA A 253 -1.49 15.22 -12.13
C ALA A 253 -2.03 14.74 -10.78
N ILE A 254 -1.17 14.64 -9.75
CA ILE A 254 -1.56 14.25 -8.40
C ILE A 254 -2.51 15.27 -7.76
N SER A 255 -2.30 16.57 -7.97
CA SER A 255 -3.22 17.61 -7.50
C SER A 255 -4.61 17.48 -8.13
N ILE A 256 -4.70 17.11 -9.40
CA ILE A 256 -5.98 16.84 -10.07
C ILE A 256 -6.66 15.62 -9.44
N ILE A 257 -5.92 14.54 -9.20
CA ILE A 257 -6.42 13.35 -8.49
C ILE A 257 -6.93 13.75 -7.10
N LYS A 258 -6.11 14.46 -6.30
CA LYS A 258 -6.48 14.90 -4.96
C LYS A 258 -7.70 15.80 -4.95
N SER A 259 -7.80 16.75 -5.88
CA SER A 259 -8.96 17.63 -5.98
C SER A 259 -10.24 16.86 -6.29
N THR A 260 -10.17 15.84 -7.16
CA THR A 260 -11.31 14.97 -7.50
C THR A 260 -11.74 14.14 -6.29
N VAL A 261 -10.80 13.55 -5.55
CA VAL A 261 -11.10 12.79 -4.32
C VAL A 261 -11.69 13.71 -3.24
N SER A 262 -11.23 14.95 -3.16
CA SER A 262 -11.68 15.95 -2.17
C SER A 262 -13.08 16.51 -2.45
N GLU A 263 -13.69 16.21 -3.60
CA GLU A 263 -15.12 16.47 -3.84
C GLU A 263 -16.02 15.69 -2.86
N TYR A 264 -15.48 14.62 -2.27
CA TYR A 264 -16.14 13.76 -1.30
C TYR A 264 -15.51 13.97 0.10
N PRO A 265 -16.33 14.20 1.14
CA PRO A 265 -15.80 14.43 2.48
C PRO A 265 -15.10 13.18 3.05
N ASP A 266 -14.09 13.41 3.86
CA ASP A 266 -13.41 12.38 4.67
C ASP A 266 -12.84 11.21 3.83
N ARG A 267 -12.22 11.49 2.69
CA ARG A 267 -11.53 10.48 1.87
C ARG A 267 -10.02 10.52 2.09
N PHE A 268 -9.42 9.35 1.99
CA PHE A 268 -7.99 9.14 2.23
C PHE A 268 -7.26 8.80 0.94
N THR A 269 -6.03 9.31 0.82
CA THR A 269 -5.15 9.03 -0.33
C THR A 269 -3.77 8.63 0.16
N VAL A 270 -3.30 7.46 -0.29
CA VAL A 270 -1.93 7.01 -0.07
C VAL A 270 -1.31 6.63 -1.40
N GLY A 271 -0.07 7.05 -1.65
CA GLY A 271 0.64 6.76 -2.91
C GLY A 271 1.84 5.86 -2.70
N GLU A 272 2.05 4.99 -3.67
CA GLU A 272 3.33 4.30 -3.84
C GLU A 272 4.27 5.18 -4.65
N VAL A 273 5.42 5.52 -4.04
CA VAL A 273 6.48 6.31 -4.68
C VAL A 273 7.77 5.51 -4.59
N GLY A 274 8.22 5.00 -5.72
CA GLY A 274 9.46 4.23 -5.84
C GLY A 274 10.68 5.15 -5.74
N SER A 275 11.15 5.43 -4.53
CA SER A 275 12.37 6.18 -4.28
C SER A 275 12.99 5.78 -2.93
N ASP A 276 14.31 5.72 -2.90
CA ASP A 276 15.12 5.57 -1.69
C ASP A 276 15.53 6.92 -1.06
N GLN A 277 15.12 8.03 -1.68
CA GLN A 277 15.40 9.39 -1.21
C GLN A 277 14.16 9.96 -0.53
N ILE A 278 14.25 10.23 0.77
CA ILE A 278 13.11 10.77 1.54
C ILE A 278 12.67 12.13 1.03
N GLU A 279 13.58 12.92 0.48
CA GLU A 279 13.33 14.23 -0.13
C GLU A 279 12.42 14.10 -1.37
N VAL A 280 12.55 13.01 -2.13
CA VAL A 280 11.64 12.71 -3.24
C VAL A 280 10.26 12.35 -2.70
N LEU A 281 10.17 11.49 -1.68
CA LEU A 281 8.89 11.10 -1.06
C LEU A 281 8.11 12.33 -0.56
N THR A 282 8.79 13.29 0.05
CA THR A 282 8.13 14.49 0.61
C THR A 282 7.52 15.40 -0.45
N GLN A 283 7.99 15.34 -1.70
CA GLN A 283 7.43 16.12 -2.81
C GLN A 283 6.03 15.68 -3.22
N TYR A 284 5.62 14.47 -2.82
CA TYR A 284 4.32 13.88 -3.15
C TYR A 284 3.28 14.05 -2.03
N GLN A 285 3.69 14.54 -0.85
CA GLN A 285 2.86 14.61 0.35
C GLN A 285 2.63 16.06 0.78
N SER A 286 1.39 16.54 0.64
CA SER A 286 0.94 17.84 1.13
C SER A 286 -0.59 17.88 1.19
N PRO A 287 -1.21 18.94 1.77
CA PRO A 287 -2.67 19.08 1.73
C PRO A 287 -3.28 19.12 0.32
N GLN A 288 -2.50 19.54 -0.69
CA GLN A 288 -2.92 19.63 -2.09
C GLN A 288 -2.52 18.40 -2.92
N LEU A 289 -1.73 17.50 -2.36
CA LEU A 289 -1.25 16.26 -2.97
C LEU A 289 -1.78 15.05 -2.19
N LEU A 290 -0.97 14.01 -2.01
CA LEU A 290 -1.38 12.83 -1.25
C LEU A 290 -1.36 13.10 0.26
N ASP A 291 -2.25 12.45 1.01
CA ASP A 291 -2.27 12.53 2.47
C ASP A 291 -1.03 11.88 3.07
N VAL A 292 -0.64 10.72 2.55
CA VAL A 292 0.61 10.02 2.89
C VAL A 292 1.20 9.30 1.68
N VAL A 293 2.48 8.94 1.77
CA VAL A 293 3.18 8.10 0.79
C VAL A 293 3.83 6.92 1.50
N PHE A 294 3.95 5.79 0.80
CA PHE A 294 4.69 4.66 1.33
C PHE A 294 6.18 4.97 1.40
N ASN A 295 6.75 4.78 2.58
CA ASN A 295 8.19 4.91 2.81
C ASN A 295 8.87 3.53 2.78
N PHE A 296 9.34 3.14 1.61
CA PHE A 296 10.04 1.87 1.41
C PHE A 296 11.41 1.81 2.09
N ASN A 297 12.05 2.96 2.43
CA ASN A 297 13.30 2.97 3.18
C ASN A 297 13.13 2.30 4.55
N PHE A 298 12.00 2.58 5.20
CA PHE A 298 11.62 1.91 6.45
C PHE A 298 10.97 0.54 6.18
N GLY A 299 9.98 0.50 5.28
CA GLY A 299 9.15 -0.69 5.06
C GLY A 299 9.90 -1.86 4.41
N SER A 300 10.91 -1.57 3.58
CA SER A 300 11.66 -2.58 2.81
C SER A 300 13.08 -2.81 3.31
N ILE A 301 13.37 -2.49 4.58
CA ILE A 301 14.67 -2.85 5.22
C ILE A 301 14.94 -4.34 5.00
N GLN A 302 16.06 -4.68 4.36
CA GLN A 302 16.34 -6.04 3.88
C GLN A 302 16.78 -7.00 4.98
N ALA A 303 17.41 -6.50 6.05
CA ALA A 303 17.87 -7.28 7.18
C ALA A 303 17.64 -6.52 8.48
N PHE A 304 17.37 -7.26 9.55
CA PHE A 304 17.18 -6.68 10.87
C PHE A 304 18.42 -5.90 11.34
N SER A 305 18.21 -4.65 11.72
CA SER A 305 19.22 -3.80 12.33
C SER A 305 18.54 -2.73 13.19
N VAL A 306 18.85 -2.70 14.46
CA VAL A 306 18.31 -1.69 15.40
C VAL A 306 18.74 -0.29 14.99
N GLU A 307 20.00 -0.15 14.54
CA GLU A 307 20.56 1.11 14.04
C GLU A 307 19.77 1.61 12.84
N ARG A 308 19.52 0.76 11.85
CA ARG A 308 18.78 1.12 10.64
C ARG A 308 17.32 1.51 10.97
N LEU A 309 16.64 0.73 11.81
CA LEU A 309 15.28 1.04 12.26
C LEU A 309 15.21 2.42 12.93
N PHE A 310 16.15 2.71 13.82
CA PHE A 310 16.20 3.98 14.52
C PHE A 310 16.48 5.16 13.60
N ASN A 311 17.48 5.02 12.72
CA ASN A 311 17.86 6.07 11.77
C ASN A 311 16.69 6.42 10.83
N GLU A 312 15.94 5.43 10.37
CA GLU A 312 14.75 5.66 9.53
C GLU A 312 13.64 6.39 10.32
N LEU A 313 13.40 6.02 11.59
CA LEU A 313 12.43 6.75 12.44
C LEU A 313 12.83 8.22 12.63
N GLN A 314 14.11 8.50 12.86
CA GLN A 314 14.64 9.87 12.96
C GLN A 314 14.51 10.64 11.64
N SER A 315 14.85 9.99 10.52
CA SER A 315 14.75 10.58 9.20
C SER A 315 13.31 10.95 8.86
N MET A 316 12.36 10.06 9.14
CA MET A 316 10.94 10.33 8.96
C MET A 316 10.45 11.50 9.81
N GLU A 317 10.82 11.54 11.10
CA GLU A 317 10.41 12.63 11.99
C GLU A 317 10.96 13.99 11.54
N LYS A 318 12.21 14.00 11.08
CA LYS A 318 12.89 15.23 10.64
C LYS A 318 12.39 15.75 9.30
N ASN A 319 12.12 14.85 8.35
CA ASN A 319 11.99 15.22 6.94
C ASN A 319 10.54 15.12 6.42
N MET A 320 9.66 14.28 7.00
CA MET A 320 8.30 14.15 6.50
C MET A 320 7.34 15.15 7.14
N PRO A 321 6.64 15.97 6.34
CA PRO A 321 5.80 17.08 6.85
C PRO A 321 4.51 16.60 7.51
N SER A 322 4.08 15.37 7.24
CA SER A 322 2.87 14.75 7.78
C SER A 322 3.23 13.41 8.46
N TYR A 323 2.24 12.55 8.65
CA TYR A 323 2.47 11.22 9.21
C TYR A 323 3.14 10.33 8.16
N PRO A 324 4.27 9.68 8.47
CA PRO A 324 4.82 8.65 7.61
C PRO A 324 3.97 7.37 7.64
N THR A 325 4.10 6.51 6.63
CA THR A 325 3.62 5.14 6.71
C THR A 325 4.58 4.25 7.48
N LEU A 326 4.05 3.29 8.22
CA LEU A 326 4.80 2.33 9.02
C LEU A 326 4.36 0.92 8.63
N PHE A 327 5.25 0.13 8.04
CA PHE A 327 4.95 -1.25 7.64
C PHE A 327 6.23 -2.06 7.55
N PHE A 328 6.11 -3.38 7.66
CA PHE A 328 7.21 -4.31 7.45
C PHE A 328 6.85 -5.43 6.47
N GLY A 329 5.59 -5.61 6.13
CA GLY A 329 5.11 -6.58 5.16
C GLY A 329 4.30 -5.92 4.05
N SER A 330 4.35 -6.50 2.86
CA SER A 330 3.47 -6.19 1.73
C SER A 330 3.45 -7.36 0.75
N HIS A 331 2.58 -7.29 -0.26
CA HIS A 331 2.53 -8.27 -1.34
C HIS A 331 3.76 -8.24 -2.28
N ASP A 332 4.65 -7.26 -2.13
CA ASP A 332 5.89 -7.11 -2.92
C ASP A 332 7.16 -7.41 -2.11
N ASN A 333 7.03 -7.51 -0.78
CA ASN A 333 8.15 -7.77 0.11
C ASN A 333 8.09 -9.19 0.69
N PRO A 334 9.24 -9.82 0.96
CA PRO A 334 9.27 -11.05 1.75
C PRO A 334 8.60 -10.85 3.11
N ARG A 335 7.96 -11.88 3.64
CA ARG A 335 7.27 -11.86 4.94
C ARG A 335 8.19 -11.37 6.05
N LEU A 336 7.64 -10.57 6.98
CA LEU A 336 8.34 -10.06 8.17
C LEU A 336 9.06 -11.15 8.94
N MET A 337 8.41 -12.31 9.11
CA MET A 337 8.97 -13.44 9.85
C MET A 337 10.28 -13.96 9.27
N ASN A 338 10.43 -13.97 7.94
CA ASN A 338 11.67 -14.38 7.28
C ASN A 338 12.70 -13.25 7.25
N ARG A 339 12.27 -12.04 6.86
CA ARG A 339 13.17 -10.94 6.52
C ARG A 339 13.75 -10.23 7.74
N LEU A 340 12.93 -9.91 8.74
CA LEU A 340 13.33 -9.12 9.91
C LEU A 340 13.34 -9.93 11.20
N ALA A 341 12.36 -10.80 11.39
CA ALA A 341 12.28 -11.60 12.61
C ALA A 341 13.19 -12.82 12.58
N ASN A 342 13.58 -13.33 11.39
CA ASN A 342 14.37 -14.53 11.22
C ASN A 342 13.83 -15.73 12.03
N GLY A 343 12.52 -15.97 11.92
CA GLY A 343 11.81 -17.02 12.64
C GLY A 343 11.57 -16.74 14.14
N ASN A 344 12.07 -15.65 14.68
CA ASN A 344 11.95 -15.33 16.11
C ASN A 344 10.64 -14.60 16.42
N ILE A 345 9.69 -15.30 17.05
CA ILE A 345 8.38 -14.76 17.44
C ILE A 345 8.49 -13.55 18.39
N GLN A 346 9.42 -13.55 19.34
CA GLN A 346 9.56 -12.42 20.27
C GLN A 346 10.04 -11.17 19.53
N ARG A 347 10.92 -11.32 18.54
CA ARG A 347 11.31 -10.21 17.67
C ARG A 347 10.15 -9.70 16.84
N ALA A 348 9.31 -10.58 16.30
CA ALA A 348 8.11 -10.17 15.58
C ALA A 348 7.17 -9.36 16.48
N LYS A 349 6.99 -9.74 17.75
CA LYS A 349 6.21 -8.98 18.75
C LYS A 349 6.82 -7.60 19.01
N ALA A 350 8.14 -7.50 19.16
CA ALA A 350 8.83 -6.23 19.37
C ALA A 350 8.70 -5.30 18.14
N LEU A 351 8.78 -5.86 16.91
CA LEU A 351 8.57 -5.12 15.67
C LEU A 351 7.11 -4.66 15.53
N ALA A 352 6.13 -5.49 15.91
CA ALA A 352 4.72 -5.09 15.97
C ALA A 352 4.50 -3.92 16.94
N ALA A 353 5.13 -3.99 18.15
CA ALA A 353 5.08 -2.89 19.10
C ALA A 353 5.67 -1.60 18.52
N LEU A 354 6.75 -1.68 17.75
CA LEU A 354 7.36 -0.53 17.09
C LEU A 354 6.39 0.15 16.12
N ILE A 355 5.86 -0.57 15.12
CA ILE A 355 4.99 0.05 14.10
C ILE A 355 3.64 0.52 14.65
N LEU A 356 3.09 -0.17 15.67
CA LEU A 356 1.78 0.16 16.23
C LEU A 356 1.82 1.26 17.29
N THR A 357 3.00 1.64 17.78
CA THR A 357 3.16 2.70 18.78
C THR A 357 3.93 3.91 18.29
N ALA A 358 4.76 3.78 17.27
CA ALA A 358 5.47 4.89 16.63
C ALA A 358 4.50 5.91 16.01
N LYS A 359 5.00 7.13 15.74
CA LYS A 359 4.25 8.18 15.04
C LYS A 359 4.16 7.84 13.56
N GLY A 360 2.96 7.60 13.07
CA GLY A 360 2.72 7.26 11.66
C GLY A 360 1.41 6.52 11.48
N VAL A 361 1.14 6.14 10.23
CA VAL A 361 0.00 5.33 9.81
C VAL A 361 0.47 3.90 9.58
N PRO A 362 0.14 2.95 10.49
CA PRO A 362 0.55 1.56 10.36
C PRO A 362 -0.23 0.84 9.26
N PHE A 363 0.48 0.01 8.48
CA PHE A 363 -0.08 -0.96 7.56
C PHE A 363 0.43 -2.35 7.93
N ILE A 364 -0.49 -3.27 8.19
CA ILE A 364 -0.24 -4.67 8.54
C ILE A 364 -0.60 -5.51 7.32
N TYR A 365 0.31 -6.33 6.86
CA TYR A 365 0.04 -7.25 5.76
C TYR A 365 -0.63 -8.51 6.28
N TYR A 366 -1.68 -9.02 5.58
CA TYR A 366 -2.43 -10.20 6.03
C TYR A 366 -1.51 -11.37 6.40
N GLY A 367 -1.81 -12.04 7.51
CA GLY A 367 -1.02 -13.15 8.04
C GLY A 367 0.26 -12.75 8.78
N GLU A 368 0.62 -11.45 8.80
CA GLU A 368 1.74 -10.96 9.60
C GLU A 368 1.46 -11.16 11.10
N GLU A 369 0.21 -10.96 11.51
CA GLU A 369 -0.26 -11.10 12.87
C GLU A 369 -0.22 -12.53 13.44
N ILE A 370 -0.15 -13.54 12.56
CA ILE A 370 0.01 -14.95 12.96
C ILE A 370 1.42 -15.48 12.65
N GLY A 371 2.31 -14.64 12.12
CA GLY A 371 3.67 -15.04 11.81
C GLY A 371 3.81 -15.91 10.56
N MET A 372 2.96 -15.74 9.55
CA MET A 372 3.11 -16.44 8.26
C MET A 372 4.49 -16.23 7.68
N GLN A 373 5.01 -17.29 7.03
CA GLN A 373 6.34 -17.34 6.44
C GLN A 373 6.28 -17.40 4.91
N ASN A 374 7.41 -17.13 4.27
CA ASN A 374 7.57 -17.22 2.83
C ASN A 374 7.32 -18.64 2.33
N ILE A 375 6.78 -18.74 1.11
CA ILE A 375 6.81 -19.97 0.31
C ILE A 375 7.92 -19.90 -0.74
N THR A 376 8.25 -21.04 -1.33
CA THR A 376 9.23 -21.16 -2.41
C THR A 376 8.68 -22.15 -3.44
N ALA A 377 8.75 -21.82 -4.73
CA ALA A 377 8.41 -22.73 -5.82
C ALA A 377 9.48 -23.80 -5.97
N ASN A 378 9.05 -25.07 -6.16
CA ASN A 378 9.94 -26.20 -6.40
C ASN A 378 10.20 -26.42 -7.91
N THR A 379 9.32 -25.89 -8.75
CA THR A 379 9.41 -25.96 -10.22
C THR A 379 9.06 -24.63 -10.84
N PHE A 380 9.42 -24.42 -12.11
CA PHE A 380 9.03 -23.22 -12.86
C PHE A 380 7.49 -23.04 -12.92
N ASP A 381 6.76 -24.14 -13.08
CA ASP A 381 5.29 -24.10 -13.20
C ASP A 381 4.58 -23.69 -11.89
N GLU A 382 5.27 -23.75 -10.76
CA GLU A 382 4.76 -23.27 -9.47
C GLU A 382 4.99 -21.75 -9.28
N ILE A 383 5.75 -21.09 -10.15
CA ILE A 383 5.91 -19.62 -10.12
C ILE A 383 4.70 -18.99 -10.79
N GLU A 384 3.93 -18.21 -10.04
CA GLU A 384 2.77 -17.47 -10.57
C GLU A 384 3.13 -16.02 -10.91
N ASP A 385 4.05 -15.41 -10.18
CA ASP A 385 4.47 -14.03 -10.39
C ASP A 385 5.21 -13.82 -11.70
N ILE A 386 4.74 -12.84 -12.50
CA ILE A 386 5.34 -12.49 -13.79
C ILE A 386 6.81 -12.09 -13.67
N GLN A 387 7.19 -11.40 -12.60
CA GLN A 387 8.57 -11.00 -12.36
C GLN A 387 9.45 -12.23 -12.12
N GLY A 388 9.00 -13.18 -11.31
CA GLY A 388 9.70 -14.46 -11.10
C GLY A 388 9.86 -15.26 -12.40
N LYS A 389 8.80 -15.34 -13.22
CA LYS A 389 8.83 -15.98 -14.54
C LYS A 389 9.84 -15.30 -15.47
N THR A 390 9.86 -13.97 -15.50
CA THR A 390 10.79 -13.19 -16.33
C THR A 390 12.24 -13.45 -15.95
N PHE A 391 12.59 -13.38 -14.66
CA PHE A 391 13.96 -13.63 -14.20
C PHE A 391 14.42 -15.07 -14.43
N TYR A 392 13.51 -16.05 -14.31
CA TYR A 392 13.80 -17.44 -14.72
C TYR A 392 14.17 -17.50 -16.20
N GLN A 393 13.35 -16.91 -17.09
CA GLN A 393 13.59 -16.94 -18.53
C GLN A 393 14.90 -16.22 -18.93
N LEU A 394 15.18 -15.06 -18.32
CA LEU A 394 16.45 -14.35 -18.53
C LEU A 394 17.65 -15.20 -18.14
N ALA A 395 17.59 -15.89 -17.00
CA ALA A 395 18.64 -16.80 -16.55
C ALA A 395 18.82 -17.98 -17.52
N ARG A 396 17.73 -18.57 -18.01
CA ARG A 396 17.79 -19.65 -19.05
C ARG A 396 18.42 -19.15 -20.35
N THR A 397 18.03 -17.95 -20.80
CA THR A 397 18.61 -17.32 -22.00
C THR A 397 20.11 -17.02 -21.83
N ALA A 398 20.53 -16.69 -20.61
CA ALA A 398 21.95 -16.51 -20.26
C ALA A 398 22.73 -17.83 -20.08
N GLY A 399 22.09 -19.00 -20.36
CA GLY A 399 22.74 -20.30 -20.35
C GLY A 399 22.81 -21.00 -18.97
N LYS A 400 22.13 -20.47 -17.94
CA LYS A 400 22.07 -21.11 -16.61
C LYS A 400 21.28 -22.42 -16.66
N SER A 401 21.62 -23.37 -15.81
CA SER A 401 20.87 -24.62 -15.61
C SER A 401 19.41 -24.34 -15.16
N PRO A 402 18.47 -25.30 -15.30
CA PRO A 402 17.11 -25.14 -14.78
C PRO A 402 17.06 -24.81 -13.29
N ASP A 403 17.90 -25.44 -12.48
CA ASP A 403 17.94 -25.22 -11.02
C ASP A 403 18.47 -23.83 -10.66
N GLU A 404 19.53 -23.37 -11.33
CA GLU A 404 20.05 -22.00 -11.16
C GLU A 404 19.03 -20.96 -11.62
N ALA A 405 18.34 -21.21 -12.71
CA ALA A 405 17.27 -20.32 -13.20
C ALA A 405 16.08 -20.30 -12.24
N LEU A 406 15.71 -21.45 -11.66
CA LEU A 406 14.65 -21.53 -10.66
C LEU A 406 15.03 -20.74 -9.39
N ALA A 407 16.29 -20.82 -8.97
CA ALA A 407 16.80 -20.02 -7.85
C ALA A 407 16.69 -18.50 -8.14
N ASP A 408 17.06 -18.06 -9.35
CA ASP A 408 16.90 -16.67 -9.77
C ASP A 408 15.42 -16.25 -9.86
N GLY A 409 14.56 -17.10 -10.40
CA GLY A 409 13.12 -16.91 -10.42
C GLY A 409 12.56 -16.73 -9.00
N ASN A 410 12.83 -17.66 -8.10
CA ASN A 410 12.40 -17.60 -6.70
C ASN A 410 12.95 -16.37 -5.97
N LYS A 411 14.21 -15.98 -6.22
CA LYS A 411 14.83 -14.81 -5.60
C LYS A 411 14.05 -13.53 -5.94
N ASN A 412 13.59 -13.39 -7.16
CA ASN A 412 12.94 -12.19 -7.68
C ASN A 412 11.41 -12.29 -7.66
N SER A 413 10.81 -13.46 -7.42
CA SER A 413 9.37 -13.64 -7.32
C SER A 413 8.81 -13.02 -6.04
N ARG A 414 7.66 -12.36 -6.17
CA ARG A 414 6.84 -11.85 -5.06
C ARG A 414 5.92 -12.92 -4.48
N ASP A 415 5.77 -14.08 -5.13
CA ASP A 415 4.95 -15.22 -4.67
C ASP A 415 5.28 -15.64 -3.24
N LYS A 416 6.54 -15.47 -2.83
CA LYS A 416 7.00 -15.83 -1.48
C LYS A 416 6.12 -15.28 -0.36
N SER A 417 5.50 -14.11 -0.54
CA SER A 417 4.62 -13.48 0.45
C SER A 417 3.13 -13.60 0.11
N ARG A 418 2.76 -14.20 -1.04
CA ARG A 418 1.40 -14.19 -1.57
C ARG A 418 0.60 -15.47 -1.28
N SER A 419 1.17 -16.41 -0.48
CA SER A 419 0.48 -17.64 -0.08
C SER A 419 -0.85 -17.35 0.62
N PRO A 420 -1.87 -18.23 0.44
CA PRO A 420 -3.17 -18.10 1.09
C PRO A 420 -3.09 -17.96 2.61
N MET A 421 -4.02 -17.20 3.18
CA MET A 421 -4.17 -17.03 4.63
C MET A 421 -4.40 -18.37 5.32
N GLN A 422 -3.72 -18.56 6.45
CA GLN A 422 -3.77 -19.80 7.23
C GLN A 422 -4.80 -19.64 8.36
N TRP A 423 -6.05 -20.05 8.09
CA TRP A 423 -7.15 -19.90 9.04
C TRP A 423 -7.16 -20.98 10.11
N ASP A 424 -6.89 -22.22 9.72
CA ASP A 424 -6.88 -23.37 10.62
C ASP A 424 -6.02 -24.54 10.08
N ASP A 425 -6.04 -25.67 10.78
CA ASP A 425 -5.28 -26.88 10.47
C ASP A 425 -6.02 -27.88 9.55
N SER A 426 -7.19 -27.50 9.03
CA SER A 426 -7.92 -28.29 8.02
C SER A 426 -7.25 -28.22 6.65
N SER A 427 -7.72 -29.02 5.71
CA SER A 427 -7.21 -29.03 4.32
C SER A 427 -7.15 -27.60 3.77
N ASN A 428 -6.07 -27.31 3.03
CA ASN A 428 -5.81 -25.99 2.45
C ASN A 428 -5.86 -24.85 3.47
N ALA A 429 -5.47 -25.14 4.72
CA ALA A 429 -5.44 -24.17 5.81
C ALA A 429 -6.79 -23.47 6.09
N GLY A 430 -7.93 -24.09 5.73
CA GLY A 430 -9.26 -23.48 5.81
C GLY A 430 -9.49 -22.32 4.85
N PHE A 431 -8.59 -22.11 3.90
CA PHE A 431 -8.68 -21.04 2.89
C PHE A 431 -9.69 -21.37 1.79
N THR A 432 -9.65 -22.59 1.25
CA THR A 432 -10.50 -23.06 0.14
C THR A 432 -10.86 -24.54 0.30
N THR A 433 -11.99 -24.94 -0.26
CA THR A 433 -12.37 -26.35 -0.44
C THR A 433 -11.82 -26.93 -1.74
N GLY A 434 -11.37 -26.10 -2.68
CA GLY A 434 -10.80 -26.49 -3.96
C GLY A 434 -9.27 -26.51 -3.98
N LYS A 435 -8.68 -26.44 -5.17
CA LYS A 435 -7.23 -26.33 -5.34
C LYS A 435 -6.81 -24.86 -5.20
N PRO A 436 -5.94 -24.50 -4.23
CA PRO A 436 -5.44 -23.12 -4.13
C PRO A 436 -4.72 -22.67 -5.40
N TRP A 437 -4.89 -21.41 -5.78
CA TRP A 437 -4.25 -20.81 -6.96
C TRP A 437 -2.72 -20.79 -6.87
N ILE A 438 -2.20 -20.73 -5.64
CA ILE A 438 -0.76 -20.79 -5.33
C ILE A 438 -0.54 -21.67 -4.10
N LYS A 439 0.66 -22.19 -3.95
CA LYS A 439 1.06 -23.05 -2.83
C LYS A 439 0.77 -22.41 -1.47
N ILE A 440 0.20 -23.20 -0.55
CA ILE A 440 0.10 -22.87 0.86
C ILE A 440 1.38 -23.31 1.57
N ASN A 441 1.84 -22.56 2.56
CA ASN A 441 3.00 -22.96 3.35
C ASN A 441 2.70 -24.23 4.17
N ASP A 442 3.60 -25.21 4.12
CA ASP A 442 3.42 -26.51 4.78
C ASP A 442 3.26 -26.42 6.30
N ASN A 443 3.69 -25.28 6.89
CA ASN A 443 3.57 -25.02 8.32
C ASN A 443 2.17 -24.59 8.79
N TYR A 444 1.17 -24.53 7.92
CA TYR A 444 -0.18 -24.06 8.28
C TYR A 444 -0.84 -24.85 9.40
N ARG A 445 -0.43 -26.12 9.60
CA ARG A 445 -0.94 -26.93 10.70
C ARG A 445 -0.49 -26.43 12.07
N ASP A 446 0.63 -25.72 12.13
CA ASP A 446 1.20 -25.18 13.36
C ASP A 446 1.02 -23.67 13.48
N ILE A 447 1.05 -22.95 12.37
CA ILE A 447 0.88 -21.50 12.29
C ILE A 447 -0.45 -21.20 11.62
N ASN A 448 -1.48 -20.90 12.38
CA ASN A 448 -2.80 -20.55 11.87
C ASN A 448 -3.62 -19.76 12.90
N VAL A 449 -4.65 -19.07 12.42
CA VAL A 449 -5.50 -18.21 13.26
C VAL A 449 -6.15 -18.99 14.41
N ARG A 450 -6.65 -20.21 14.16
CA ARG A 450 -7.32 -21.02 15.18
C ARG A 450 -6.39 -21.32 16.37
N LYS A 451 -5.17 -21.77 16.11
CA LYS A 451 -4.16 -22.04 17.15
C LYS A 451 -3.72 -20.79 17.88
N GLU A 452 -3.43 -19.72 17.16
CA GLU A 452 -3.01 -18.44 17.73
C GLU A 452 -4.08 -17.82 18.65
N LEU A 453 -5.37 -18.02 18.34
CA LEU A 453 -6.49 -17.58 19.20
C LEU A 453 -6.63 -18.38 20.51
N GLN A 454 -6.07 -19.57 20.59
CA GLN A 454 -6.10 -20.39 21.80
C GLN A 454 -4.98 -20.03 22.79
N ASP A 455 -3.92 -19.37 22.31
CA ASP A 455 -2.76 -18.96 23.12
C ASP A 455 -2.73 -17.44 23.35
N LYS A 456 -3.03 -17.02 24.57
CA LYS A 456 -2.97 -15.59 24.96
C LYS A 456 -1.56 -15.01 24.93
N SER A 457 -0.53 -15.84 24.85
CA SER A 457 0.86 -15.43 24.68
C SER A 457 1.28 -15.35 23.22
N SER A 458 0.42 -15.65 22.27
CA SER A 458 0.70 -15.71 20.84
C SER A 458 1.06 -14.35 20.23
N LEU A 459 1.57 -14.39 18.99
CA LEU A 459 1.81 -13.18 18.20
C LEU A 459 0.50 -12.46 17.88
N LEU A 460 -0.56 -13.21 17.55
CA LEU A 460 -1.90 -12.68 17.28
C LEU A 460 -2.45 -11.87 18.46
N TYR A 461 -2.34 -12.40 19.68
CA TYR A 461 -2.76 -11.67 20.87
C TYR A 461 -1.93 -10.41 21.13
N THR A 462 -0.65 -10.41 20.75
CA THR A 462 0.20 -9.22 20.82
C THR A 462 -0.30 -8.14 19.86
N TYR A 463 -0.53 -8.47 18.59
CA TYR A 463 -1.13 -7.54 17.61
C TYR A 463 -2.48 -7.02 18.08
N LYS A 464 -3.37 -7.91 18.50
CA LYS A 464 -4.70 -7.56 19.03
C LYS A 464 -4.61 -6.57 20.19
N SER A 465 -3.75 -6.84 21.18
CA SER A 465 -3.59 -5.99 22.36
C SER A 465 -3.03 -4.60 22.00
N LEU A 466 -2.05 -4.56 21.09
CA LEU A 466 -1.46 -3.30 20.61
C LEU A 466 -2.46 -2.48 19.78
N LEU A 467 -3.26 -3.11 18.93
CA LEU A 467 -4.30 -2.45 18.15
C LEU A 467 -5.41 -1.89 19.05
N ILE A 468 -5.87 -2.67 20.03
CA ILE A 468 -6.86 -2.22 21.01
C ILE A 468 -6.29 -1.04 21.83
N LEU A 469 -5.03 -1.14 22.26
CA LEU A 469 -4.35 -0.06 22.99
C LEU A 469 -4.26 1.21 22.12
N ARG A 470 -3.81 1.09 20.85
CA ARG A 470 -3.75 2.22 19.91
C ARG A 470 -5.14 2.85 19.70
N ASN A 471 -6.18 2.04 19.51
CA ASN A 471 -7.54 2.53 19.30
C ASN A 471 -8.09 3.27 20.53
N LYS A 472 -7.64 2.91 21.74
CA LYS A 472 -8.04 3.54 22.99
C LYS A 472 -7.27 4.82 23.29
N GLU A 473 -5.96 4.84 23.04
CA GLU A 473 -5.06 5.91 23.47
C GLU A 473 -4.83 6.94 22.36
N LYS A 474 -5.49 8.11 22.46
CA LYS A 474 -5.32 9.20 21.47
C LYS A 474 -3.88 9.67 21.33
N THR A 475 -3.07 9.50 22.37
CA THR A 475 -1.65 9.78 22.36
C THR A 475 -0.89 8.91 21.36
N LEU A 476 -1.25 7.64 21.22
CA LEU A 476 -0.67 6.75 20.21
C LEU A 476 -1.19 7.06 18.79
N GLN A 477 -2.44 7.56 18.69
CA GLN A 477 -3.05 7.92 17.43
C GLN A 477 -2.48 9.23 16.86
N TYR A 478 -2.52 10.30 17.66
CA TYR A 478 -2.32 11.69 17.19
C TYR A 478 -1.11 12.40 17.81
N GLY A 479 -0.45 11.80 18.80
CA GLY A 479 0.67 12.42 19.50
C GLY A 479 1.90 12.63 18.63
N SER A 480 2.69 13.64 18.92
CA SER A 480 4.04 13.84 18.39
C SER A 480 5.08 13.13 19.26
N TYR A 481 6.31 13.01 18.76
CA TYR A 481 7.43 12.64 19.60
C TYR A 481 7.82 13.83 20.50
N GLU A 482 7.89 13.59 21.80
CA GLU A 482 8.59 14.46 22.74
C GLU A 482 10.06 14.01 22.85
N LYS A 483 10.29 12.71 22.71
CA LYS A 483 11.59 12.08 22.80
C LYS A 483 11.66 10.91 21.82
N LEU A 484 12.79 10.76 21.15
CA LEU A 484 13.11 9.62 20.30
C LEU A 484 14.61 9.35 20.41
N GLU A 485 14.98 8.24 21.02
CA GLU A 485 16.37 7.90 21.34
C GLU A 485 16.67 6.43 21.05
N LYS A 486 17.94 6.16 20.80
CA LYS A 486 18.53 4.81 20.82
C LYS A 486 19.56 4.75 21.94
N LYS A 487 19.51 3.71 22.77
CA LYS A 487 20.52 3.40 23.80
C LYS A 487 20.93 1.95 23.64
N ASN A 488 22.17 1.71 23.22
CA ASN A 488 22.60 0.39 22.81
C ASN A 488 21.63 -0.21 21.79
N ASP A 489 21.09 -1.41 22.03
CA ASP A 489 20.10 -2.08 21.19
C ASP A 489 18.64 -1.83 21.65
N MET A 490 18.40 -0.73 22.33
CA MET A 490 17.05 -0.29 22.71
C MET A 490 16.63 0.92 21.90
N ILE A 491 15.37 0.92 21.44
CA ILE A 491 14.68 2.10 20.88
C ILE A 491 13.70 2.61 21.93
N LEU A 492 13.83 3.88 22.29
CA LEU A 492 13.01 4.54 23.30
C LEU A 492 12.35 5.77 22.71
N PHE A 493 11.06 5.92 22.95
CA PHE A 493 10.37 7.15 22.56
C PHE A 493 9.19 7.46 23.47
N THR A 494 8.88 8.75 23.58
CA THR A 494 7.71 9.26 24.28
C THR A 494 6.81 9.99 23.29
N ARG A 495 5.56 9.56 23.22
CA ARG A 495 4.49 10.20 22.46
C ARG A 495 3.71 11.13 23.38
N THR A 496 3.40 12.34 22.90
CA THR A 496 2.66 13.35 23.65
C THR A 496 1.48 13.87 22.86
N PHE A 497 0.30 13.87 23.48
CA PHE A 497 -0.90 14.48 22.94
C PHE A 497 -1.65 15.25 24.04
N LYS A 498 -1.82 16.57 23.88
CA LYS A 498 -2.30 17.46 24.95
C LYS A 498 -1.41 17.33 26.20
N LYS A 499 -1.98 16.92 27.32
CA LYS A 499 -1.25 16.71 28.60
C LYS A 499 -0.87 15.24 28.85
N GLU A 500 -1.23 14.34 27.94
CA GLU A 500 -0.98 12.90 28.11
C GLU A 500 0.33 12.49 27.47
N LYS A 501 1.09 11.64 28.18
CA LYS A 501 2.37 11.10 27.72
C LYS A 501 2.35 9.58 27.82
N ILE A 502 2.75 8.92 26.74
CA ILE A 502 2.97 7.47 26.70
C ILE A 502 4.41 7.24 26.28
N SER A 503 5.14 6.50 27.09
CA SER A 503 6.53 6.11 26.84
C SER A 503 6.60 4.67 26.42
N ILE A 504 7.42 4.40 25.42
CA ILE A 504 7.65 3.10 24.82
C ILE A 504 9.15 2.79 24.86
N ILE A 505 9.49 1.61 25.30
CA ILE A 505 10.85 1.06 25.33
C ILE A 505 10.81 -0.30 24.65
N ILE A 506 11.61 -0.49 23.63
CA ILE A 506 11.74 -1.76 22.91
C ILE A 506 13.19 -2.20 23.03
N ASN A 507 13.42 -3.36 23.64
CA ASN A 507 14.74 -3.92 23.87
C ASN A 507 15.02 -5.04 22.86
N PHE A 508 15.97 -4.84 21.98
CA PHE A 508 16.46 -5.87 21.05
C PHE A 508 17.79 -6.51 21.50
N GLY A 509 18.40 -5.97 22.56
CA GLY A 509 19.68 -6.41 23.12
C GLY A 509 19.52 -7.29 24.35
N ASN A 510 20.53 -7.24 25.23
CA ASN A 510 20.57 -8.00 26.46
C ASN A 510 19.48 -7.58 27.46
N GLU A 511 19.21 -8.44 28.45
CA GLU A 511 18.24 -8.17 29.52
C GLU A 511 18.57 -6.86 30.25
N GLN A 512 17.54 -6.03 30.44
CA GLN A 512 17.63 -4.71 31.07
C GLN A 512 16.47 -4.49 32.05
N SER A 513 16.79 -3.99 33.23
CA SER A 513 15.76 -3.50 34.17
C SER A 513 15.49 -2.02 33.94
N VAL A 514 14.23 -1.67 33.79
CA VAL A 514 13.77 -0.29 33.58
C VAL A 514 13.20 0.26 34.87
N ARG A 515 13.82 1.32 35.41
CA ARG A 515 13.25 2.06 36.53
C ARG A 515 12.14 2.96 36.01
N LEU A 516 10.92 2.69 36.43
CA LEU A 516 9.76 3.50 36.13
C LEU A 516 9.76 4.81 36.90
N PRO A 517 9.33 5.94 36.33
CA PRO A 517 9.12 7.18 37.08
C PRO A 517 7.93 7.03 38.06
N GLU A 518 7.91 7.88 39.07
CA GLU A 518 6.79 7.94 40.02
C GLU A 518 5.48 8.23 39.29
N GLY A 519 4.40 7.55 39.65
CA GLY A 519 3.09 7.67 39.02
C GLY A 519 2.96 6.98 37.65
N ALA A 520 3.97 6.20 37.20
CA ALA A 520 3.88 5.43 35.99
C ALA A 520 2.88 4.27 36.11
N LYS A 521 2.00 4.14 35.12
CA LYS A 521 1.08 3.00 34.98
C LYS A 521 1.51 2.20 33.73
N ILE A 522 1.88 0.93 33.93
CA ILE A 522 2.17 0.01 32.85
C ILE A 522 0.86 -0.26 32.08
N LEU A 523 0.91 -0.07 30.77
CA LEU A 523 -0.17 -0.37 29.85
C LEU A 523 0.04 -1.74 29.18
N MET A 524 1.30 -2.11 28.86
CA MET A 524 1.66 -3.39 28.29
C MET A 524 3.15 -3.71 28.51
N GLY A 525 3.48 -4.99 28.67
CA GLY A 525 4.85 -5.45 28.93
C GLY A 525 5.24 -5.42 30.40
N ASN A 526 6.53 -5.57 30.69
CA ASN A 526 7.12 -5.62 32.01
C ASN A 526 8.31 -4.66 32.14
N ASN A 527 8.70 -4.29 33.36
CA ASN A 527 9.85 -3.44 33.62
C ASN A 527 11.20 -4.18 33.59
N LEU A 528 11.21 -5.52 33.63
CA LEU A 528 12.38 -6.34 33.28
C LEU A 528 12.21 -6.77 31.82
N LEU A 529 13.03 -6.22 30.94
CA LEU A 529 12.97 -6.45 29.50
C LEU A 529 14.06 -7.45 29.07
N ARG A 530 13.65 -8.64 28.68
CA ARG A 530 14.51 -9.62 28.01
C ARG A 530 14.76 -9.22 26.55
N PRO A 531 15.67 -9.90 25.83
CA PRO A 531 15.85 -9.68 24.40
C PRO A 531 14.53 -9.78 23.61
N ASN A 532 14.25 -8.77 22.76
CA ASN A 532 13.07 -8.65 21.94
C ASN A 532 11.75 -8.48 22.73
N GLU A 533 11.83 -7.90 23.93
CA GLU A 533 10.64 -7.50 24.70
C GLU A 533 10.44 -5.97 24.69
N PHE A 534 9.27 -5.54 25.07
CA PHE A 534 8.92 -4.13 25.12
C PHE A 534 8.11 -3.76 26.37
N LEU A 535 8.12 -2.48 26.69
CA LEU A 535 7.36 -1.88 27.77
C LEU A 535 6.66 -0.63 27.25
N ILE A 536 5.37 -0.53 27.53
CA ILE A 536 4.55 0.65 27.26
C ILE A 536 3.96 1.11 28.58
N TYR A 537 4.20 2.37 28.96
CA TYR A 537 3.64 2.95 30.17
C TYR A 537 3.20 4.38 29.96
N LYS A 538 2.23 4.80 30.79
CA LYS A 538 1.66 6.15 30.80
C LYS A 538 2.03 6.81 32.13
N ILE A 539 2.45 8.07 32.09
CA ILE A 539 2.61 8.87 33.31
C ILE A 539 1.28 9.57 33.56
N VAL A 540 0.64 9.21 34.67
CA VAL A 540 -0.58 9.87 35.13
C VAL A 540 -0.13 11.08 35.92
N GLY A 541 -0.25 12.28 35.38
CA GLY A 541 0.02 13.53 36.08
C GLY A 541 -0.95 13.66 37.28
N ARG A 542 -0.41 14.14 38.43
CA ARG A 542 -1.23 14.57 39.55
C ARG A 542 -2.10 15.76 39.19
#